data_410540b41130dabd8089c256382f4426
#
_entry.id   410540b41130dabd8089c256382f4426
#
_cell.length_a   1.000
_cell.length_b   1.000
_cell.length_c   1.000
_cell.angle_alpha   90.00
_cell.angle_beta   90.00
_cell.angle_gamma   90.00
#
_symmetry.space_group_name_H-M   'P 1'
#
loop_
_entity.id
_entity.type
_entity.pdbx_description
1 polymer ?
#
loop_
_entity_poly.entity_id
_entity_poly.type
_entity_poly.pdbx_seq_one_letter_code
_entity_poly.pdbx_strand_id
1 'polypeptide(L)'
;MKQLYSLRQDFTIIGLTGKTGSGCSKIAELLSKENFNKNLTYLENKESNDTDELKLNLCVSFLQNDNNWNHFKILNYKDVLLFHLFYEAIKFTGNKADAVKKIISLLIQDGDKGYRLDRISKNDESFLEEIKAFLEKSKFEWYNYPKNQLTCETLKDCLSEKKDCKDLNQYFFEKDGFEGFSKEFYSKINQWDLTKRMTLTHDLANNLREFGTVKSLSSDKSDLINIYTVAETINRLIKNWKRHQGRVKNKIVIDSLKNSLELMFFKEKYSAFYTIATNKSEIERKSYLHKRIQTKFSSTYDEDTTRVHVDNMIKLSDSEYKGSEVNRGNFSSPDIENCIQKSDYHIFFSEYADKKSQKVKRKSI
;
A
#
# COMPACT_ATOMS: atom_id res chain seq x y z
N MET A 1 26.87 -20.50 -8.90
CA MET A 1 26.31 -19.82 -7.71
C MET A 1 26.51 -18.29 -7.76
N LYS A 2 27.69 -17.74 -8.00
CA LYS A 2 27.89 -16.27 -8.07
C LYS A 2 26.93 -15.55 -9.02
N GLN A 3 26.61 -16.10 -10.19
CA GLN A 3 25.69 -15.50 -11.18
C GLN A 3 24.22 -15.49 -10.70
N LEU A 4 23.77 -16.50 -9.95
CA LEU A 4 22.42 -16.53 -9.39
C LEU A 4 22.23 -15.49 -8.26
N TYR A 5 23.27 -15.25 -7.47
CA TYR A 5 23.24 -14.21 -6.44
C TYR A 5 23.30 -12.80 -7.05
N SER A 6 24.02 -12.58 -8.14
CA SER A 6 24.07 -11.29 -8.83
C SER A 6 22.71 -10.91 -9.41
N LEU A 7 21.95 -11.86 -9.98
CA LEU A 7 20.60 -11.63 -10.48
C LEU A 7 19.62 -11.21 -9.35
N ARG A 8 19.81 -11.71 -8.13
CA ARG A 8 19.02 -11.30 -6.95
C ARG A 8 19.42 -9.91 -6.46
N GLN A 9 20.65 -9.47 -6.65
CA GLN A 9 21.12 -8.12 -6.28
C GLN A 9 20.53 -7.05 -7.20
N ASP A 10 20.33 -7.38 -8.46
CA ASP A 10 19.84 -6.43 -9.46
C ASP A 10 18.32 -6.25 -9.44
N PHE A 11 17.59 -7.21 -8.88
CA PHE A 11 16.14 -7.13 -8.77
C PHE A 11 15.66 -7.74 -7.45
N THR A 12 15.12 -6.90 -6.58
CA THR A 12 14.60 -7.31 -5.28
C THR A 12 13.25 -6.66 -5.02
N ILE A 13 12.29 -7.45 -4.55
CA ILE A 13 10.97 -6.97 -4.12
C ILE A 13 10.80 -7.28 -2.64
N ILE A 14 10.37 -6.29 -1.88
CA ILE A 14 9.98 -6.46 -0.47
C ILE A 14 8.48 -6.23 -0.34
N GLY A 15 7.75 -7.22 0.17
CA GLY A 15 6.36 -7.08 0.58
C GLY A 15 6.28 -6.78 2.07
N LEU A 16 5.62 -5.69 2.44
CA LEU A 16 5.38 -5.34 3.84
C LEU A 16 4.00 -5.81 4.26
N THR A 17 3.88 -6.32 5.47
CA THR A 17 2.61 -6.71 6.09
C THR A 17 2.58 -6.39 7.58
N GLY A 18 1.38 -6.25 8.13
CA GLY A 18 1.19 -5.99 9.55
C GLY A 18 -0.12 -5.24 9.82
N LYS A 19 -0.49 -5.20 11.09
CA LYS A 19 -1.67 -4.47 11.55
C LYS A 19 -1.53 -2.97 11.28
N THR A 20 -2.65 -2.29 11.07
CA THR A 20 -2.65 -0.82 10.92
C THR A 20 -1.95 -0.15 12.11
N GLY A 21 -1.01 0.75 11.83
CA GLY A 21 -0.20 1.42 12.85
C GLY A 21 1.05 0.65 13.29
N SER A 22 1.32 -0.55 12.77
CA SER A 22 2.53 -1.33 13.13
C SER A 22 3.83 -0.81 12.53
N GLY A 23 3.80 0.02 11.47
CA GLY A 23 4.98 0.68 10.94
C GLY A 23 5.37 0.32 9.50
N CYS A 24 4.55 -0.40 8.72
CA CYS A 24 4.85 -0.73 7.32
C CYS A 24 5.30 0.48 6.51
N SER A 25 4.48 1.54 6.46
CA SER A 25 4.81 2.75 5.68
C SER A 25 6.09 3.44 6.15
N LYS A 26 6.43 3.35 7.45
CA LYS A 26 7.70 3.89 7.97
C LYS A 26 8.91 3.12 7.42
N ILE A 27 8.80 1.78 7.31
CA ILE A 27 9.83 0.96 6.66
C ILE A 27 9.93 1.28 5.18
N ALA A 28 8.78 1.38 4.48
CA ALA A 28 8.78 1.73 3.06
C ALA A 28 9.48 3.08 2.82
N GLU A 29 9.16 4.10 3.63
CA GLU A 29 9.80 5.42 3.57
C GLU A 29 11.32 5.36 3.85
N LEU A 30 11.76 4.53 4.81
CA LEU A 30 13.18 4.34 5.08
C LEU A 30 13.91 3.66 3.91
N LEU A 31 13.31 2.64 3.32
CA LEU A 31 13.86 1.92 2.17
C LEU A 31 13.92 2.79 0.91
N SER A 32 13.06 3.80 0.78
CA SER A 32 13.02 4.69 -0.38
C SER A 32 14.00 5.86 -0.32
N LYS A 33 14.74 6.04 0.78
CA LYS A 33 15.71 7.13 0.91
C LYS A 33 16.94 6.91 0.06
N GLU A 34 17.32 7.92 -0.71
CA GLU A 34 18.51 7.88 -1.55
C GLU A 34 19.80 7.65 -0.76
N ASN A 35 19.92 8.28 0.40
CA ASN A 35 21.08 8.17 1.27
C ASN A 35 20.80 7.30 2.50
N PHE A 36 21.54 6.22 2.64
CA PHE A 36 21.48 5.35 3.80
C PHE A 36 21.95 6.03 5.10
N ASN A 37 22.89 6.95 5.00
CA ASN A 37 23.64 7.53 6.12
C ASN A 37 22.89 8.48 7.04
N LYS A 38 21.79 9.11 6.60
CA LYS A 38 21.21 10.24 7.35
C LYS A 38 20.44 9.89 8.63
N ASN A 39 20.28 8.62 8.99
CA ASN A 39 19.41 8.22 10.10
C ASN A 39 19.98 7.15 11.03
N LEU A 40 21.25 6.80 10.91
CA LEU A 40 21.88 5.81 11.78
C LEU A 40 22.78 6.49 12.82
N THR A 41 22.16 7.21 13.77
CA THR A 41 22.83 7.73 14.99
C THR A 41 23.37 6.60 15.88
N TYR A 42 23.16 5.35 15.53
CA TYR A 42 23.44 4.16 16.34
C TYR A 42 24.87 3.62 16.20
N LEU A 43 25.69 4.18 15.31
CA LEU A 43 26.91 3.54 14.86
C LEU A 43 28.18 4.23 15.34
N GLU A 44 28.05 5.17 16.27
CA GLU A 44 29.22 5.91 16.78
C GLU A 44 30.07 5.10 17.79
N ASN A 45 29.55 4.02 18.36
CA ASN A 45 30.34 3.15 19.24
C ASN A 45 31.08 2.06 18.46
N LYS A 46 32.27 2.39 17.99
CA LYS A 46 33.17 1.45 17.26
C LYS A 46 33.81 0.38 18.14
N GLU A 47 33.62 0.40 19.46
CA GLU A 47 34.35 -0.43 20.43
C GLU A 47 33.48 -1.46 21.16
N SER A 48 32.40 -1.93 20.55
CA SER A 48 31.61 -2.97 21.18
C SER A 48 32.24 -4.35 21.01
N ASN A 49 32.38 -5.08 22.12
CA ASN A 49 32.80 -6.49 22.12
C ASN A 49 31.61 -7.45 21.84
N ASP A 50 30.41 -6.93 21.57
CA ASP A 50 29.24 -7.72 21.25
C ASP A 50 29.27 -8.15 19.77
N THR A 51 29.25 -9.46 19.53
CA THR A 51 29.31 -10.05 18.20
C THR A 51 28.18 -9.55 17.28
N ASP A 52 26.99 -9.27 17.83
CA ASP A 52 25.85 -8.78 17.03
C ASP A 52 26.00 -7.31 16.67
N GLU A 53 26.60 -6.49 17.54
CA GLU A 53 26.97 -5.10 17.19
C GLU A 53 28.07 -5.07 16.13
N LEU A 54 29.07 -5.93 16.20
CA LEU A 54 30.11 -6.06 15.17
C LEU A 54 29.54 -6.43 13.82
N LYS A 55 28.60 -7.40 13.76
CA LYS A 55 27.92 -7.77 12.53
C LYS A 55 27.08 -6.62 11.97
N LEU A 56 26.36 -5.89 12.84
CA LEU A 56 25.57 -4.73 12.43
C LEU A 56 26.48 -3.64 11.86
N ASN A 57 27.60 -3.34 12.52
CA ASN A 57 28.56 -2.34 12.05
C ASN A 57 29.15 -2.72 10.69
N LEU A 58 29.46 -4.01 10.47
CA LEU A 58 29.91 -4.50 9.18
C LEU A 58 28.86 -4.33 8.09
N CYS A 59 27.60 -4.69 8.35
CA CYS A 59 26.49 -4.51 7.42
C CYS A 59 26.29 -3.03 7.07
N VAL A 60 26.35 -2.15 8.06
CA VAL A 60 26.19 -0.72 7.82
C VAL A 60 27.35 -0.15 7.06
N SER A 61 28.60 -0.46 7.43
CA SER A 61 29.79 -0.03 6.69
C SER A 61 29.74 -0.50 5.24
N PHE A 62 29.25 -1.74 4.98
CA PHE A 62 29.04 -2.23 3.63
C PHE A 62 27.99 -1.39 2.88
N LEU A 63 26.85 -1.07 3.51
CA LEU A 63 25.80 -0.30 2.86
C LEU A 63 26.14 1.19 2.68
N GLN A 64 27.07 1.71 3.50
CA GLN A 64 27.59 3.08 3.39
C GLN A 64 28.58 3.28 2.27
N ASN A 65 29.23 2.20 1.80
CA ASN A 65 30.11 2.28 0.65
C ASN A 65 29.33 2.65 -0.61
N ASP A 66 29.93 3.54 -1.39
CA ASP A 66 29.38 4.00 -2.65
C ASP A 66 28.93 2.81 -3.52
N ASN A 67 27.73 2.89 -4.06
CA ASN A 67 27.07 1.89 -4.91
C ASN A 67 26.54 0.61 -4.23
N ASN A 68 26.69 0.42 -2.93
CA ASN A 68 26.10 -0.75 -2.25
C ASN A 68 24.66 -0.50 -1.82
N TRP A 69 24.30 0.75 -1.48
CA TRP A 69 22.91 1.13 -1.23
C TRP A 69 22.22 1.55 -2.51
N ASN A 70 21.07 0.93 -2.80
CA ASN A 70 20.14 1.38 -3.81
C ASN A 70 18.76 1.48 -3.17
N HIS A 71 18.15 2.66 -3.25
CA HIS A 71 16.84 2.92 -2.69
C HIS A 71 15.75 2.11 -3.40
N PHE A 72 14.67 1.87 -2.68
CA PHE A 72 13.51 1.15 -3.18
C PHE A 72 12.47 2.11 -3.73
N LYS A 73 11.89 1.80 -4.88
CA LYS A 73 10.65 2.44 -5.33
C LYS A 73 9.49 1.90 -4.50
N ILE A 74 8.75 2.80 -3.84
CA ILE A 74 7.53 2.41 -3.13
C ILE A 74 6.42 2.19 -4.14
N LEU A 75 5.66 1.10 -3.97
CA LEU A 75 4.40 0.84 -4.63
C LEU A 75 3.35 0.64 -3.54
N ASN A 76 2.47 1.65 -3.38
CA ASN A 76 1.43 1.57 -2.37
C ASN A 76 0.26 0.73 -2.88
N TYR A 77 -0.13 -0.27 -2.15
CA TYR A 77 -1.28 -1.11 -2.46
C TYR A 77 -2.58 -0.30 -2.64
N LYS A 78 -2.81 0.69 -1.77
CA LYS A 78 -3.97 1.59 -1.84
C LYS A 78 -4.04 2.41 -3.13
N ASP A 79 -2.88 2.79 -3.72
CA ASP A 79 -2.84 3.55 -4.97
C ASP A 79 -3.30 2.67 -6.14
N VAL A 80 -2.99 1.38 -6.08
CA VAL A 80 -3.49 0.39 -7.06
C VAL A 80 -5.00 0.20 -6.92
N LEU A 81 -5.55 0.18 -5.71
CA LEU A 81 -7.01 0.13 -5.51
C LEU A 81 -7.70 1.35 -6.11
N LEU A 82 -7.15 2.54 -5.88
CA LEU A 82 -7.68 3.77 -6.45
C LEU A 82 -7.55 3.77 -7.98
N PHE A 83 -6.46 3.26 -8.51
CA PHE A 83 -6.28 3.09 -9.95
C PHE A 83 -7.41 2.25 -10.58
N HIS A 84 -7.80 1.15 -9.95
CA HIS A 84 -8.93 0.35 -10.41
C HIS A 84 -10.25 1.13 -10.39
N LEU A 85 -10.50 1.92 -9.36
CA LEU A 85 -11.72 2.75 -9.27
C LEU A 85 -11.79 3.78 -10.41
N PHE A 86 -10.69 4.46 -10.66
CA PHE A 86 -10.61 5.45 -11.76
C PHE A 86 -10.68 4.77 -13.14
N TYR A 87 -9.98 3.66 -13.31
CA TYR A 87 -10.01 2.90 -14.55
C TYR A 87 -11.44 2.44 -14.90
N GLU A 88 -12.17 1.91 -13.91
CA GLU A 88 -13.55 1.49 -14.13
C GLU A 88 -14.47 2.66 -14.48
N ALA A 89 -14.30 3.80 -13.81
CA ALA A 89 -15.06 4.99 -14.12
C ALA A 89 -14.80 5.50 -15.56
N ILE A 90 -13.54 5.52 -15.98
CA ILE A 90 -13.14 5.99 -17.32
C ILE A 90 -13.62 5.03 -18.41
N LYS A 91 -13.52 3.71 -18.14
CA LYS A 91 -13.88 2.66 -19.11
C LYS A 91 -15.32 2.78 -19.63
N PHE A 92 -16.25 3.19 -18.77
CA PHE A 92 -17.69 3.22 -19.08
C PHE A 92 -18.25 4.61 -19.39
N THR A 93 -17.38 5.62 -19.58
CA THR A 93 -17.84 7.00 -19.78
C THR A 93 -17.28 7.62 -21.06
N GLY A 94 -18.09 8.49 -21.68
CA GLY A 94 -17.74 9.20 -22.92
C GLY A 94 -16.94 10.49 -22.69
N ASN A 95 -17.08 11.12 -21.52
CA ASN A 95 -16.47 12.40 -21.20
C ASN A 95 -16.08 12.50 -19.72
N LYS A 96 -15.27 13.54 -19.38
CA LYS A 96 -14.77 13.76 -18.02
C LYS A 96 -15.89 13.98 -17.01
N ALA A 97 -16.94 14.71 -17.36
CA ALA A 97 -18.04 15.02 -16.45
C ALA A 97 -18.81 13.75 -16.02
N ASP A 98 -19.06 12.84 -16.97
CA ASP A 98 -19.70 11.56 -16.67
C ASP A 98 -18.77 10.64 -15.88
N ALA A 99 -17.45 10.68 -16.13
CA ALA A 99 -16.48 9.96 -15.32
C ALA A 99 -16.44 10.47 -13.88
N VAL A 100 -16.52 11.78 -13.65
CA VAL A 100 -16.64 12.36 -12.30
C VAL A 100 -17.92 11.86 -11.61
N LYS A 101 -19.08 11.92 -12.28
CA LYS A 101 -20.33 11.37 -11.73
C LYS A 101 -20.20 9.88 -11.39
N LYS A 102 -19.56 9.11 -12.29
CA LYS A 102 -19.32 7.67 -12.05
C LYS A 102 -18.43 7.44 -10.84
N ILE A 103 -17.33 8.19 -10.69
CA ILE A 103 -16.46 8.10 -9.50
C ILE A 103 -17.27 8.39 -8.24
N ILE A 104 -18.04 9.48 -8.22
CA ILE A 104 -18.89 9.82 -7.08
C ILE A 104 -19.86 8.66 -6.77
N SER A 105 -20.51 8.10 -7.78
CA SER A 105 -21.42 6.95 -7.58
C SER A 105 -20.72 5.69 -7.04
N LEU A 106 -19.46 5.47 -7.40
CA LEU A 106 -18.64 4.36 -6.89
C LEU A 106 -18.16 4.59 -5.46
N LEU A 107 -18.02 5.85 -5.03
CA LEU A 107 -17.66 6.20 -3.66
C LEU A 107 -18.84 6.10 -2.68
N ILE A 108 -20.06 6.29 -3.17
CA ILE A 108 -21.29 6.24 -2.36
C ILE A 108 -21.69 4.79 -2.15
N GLN A 109 -22.16 4.49 -0.94
CA GLN A 109 -22.75 3.21 -0.61
C GLN A 109 -24.18 3.13 -1.15
N ASP A 110 -24.49 2.14 -1.97
CA ASP A 110 -25.85 1.72 -2.20
C ASP A 110 -26.29 0.74 -1.10
N GLY A 111 -27.41 1.05 -0.42
CA GLY A 111 -27.84 0.43 0.81
C GLY A 111 -28.28 -1.04 0.75
N ASP A 112 -27.93 -1.81 -0.29
CA ASP A 112 -28.62 -3.06 -0.59
C ASP A 112 -27.86 -4.35 -0.25
N LYS A 113 -26.65 -4.32 0.26
CA LYS A 113 -25.97 -5.57 0.67
C LYS A 113 -25.00 -5.40 1.82
N GLY A 114 -25.39 -5.92 2.93
CA GLY A 114 -24.74 -6.68 4.01
C GLY A 114 -23.27 -6.42 4.42
N TYR A 115 -22.48 -5.67 3.69
CA TYR A 115 -21.15 -5.25 4.08
C TYR A 115 -21.25 -3.95 4.86
N ARG A 116 -21.19 -4.08 6.17
CA ARG A 116 -21.40 -3.03 7.18
C ARG A 116 -20.17 -2.12 7.34
N LEU A 117 -19.61 -1.63 6.29
CA LEU A 117 -18.57 -0.61 6.43
C LEU A 117 -19.17 0.70 5.97
N ASP A 118 -19.12 1.71 6.85
CA ASP A 118 -19.66 3.04 6.60
C ASP A 118 -18.91 3.73 5.45
N ARG A 119 -19.31 3.47 4.22
CA ARG A 119 -18.89 4.26 3.06
C ARG A 119 -19.40 5.69 3.16
N ILE A 120 -18.97 6.51 2.23
CA ILE A 120 -19.48 7.87 2.06
C ILE A 120 -21.01 7.81 1.86
N SER A 121 -21.74 8.50 2.70
CA SER A 121 -23.20 8.58 2.62
C SER A 121 -23.62 9.56 1.53
N LYS A 122 -24.80 9.33 0.91
CA LYS A 122 -25.43 10.33 0.02
C LYS A 122 -25.69 11.66 0.73
N ASN A 123 -25.84 11.64 2.05
CA ASN A 123 -26.10 12.84 2.86
C ASN A 123 -24.85 13.70 3.09
N ASP A 124 -23.66 13.21 2.71
CA ASP A 124 -22.40 13.95 2.82
C ASP A 124 -22.18 14.88 1.60
N GLU A 125 -23.22 15.65 1.23
CA GLU A 125 -23.25 16.46 0.00
C GLU A 125 -22.07 17.44 -0.11
N SER A 126 -21.75 18.14 0.97
CA SER A 126 -20.63 19.10 0.99
C SER A 126 -19.28 18.43 0.63
N PHE A 127 -19.03 17.26 1.17
CA PHE A 127 -17.82 16.49 0.89
C PHE A 127 -17.81 15.98 -0.56
N LEU A 128 -18.96 15.50 -1.04
CA LEU A 128 -19.07 15.01 -2.43
C LEU A 128 -18.82 16.14 -3.44
N GLU A 129 -19.31 17.37 -3.17
CA GLU A 129 -19.01 18.54 -4.00
C GLU A 129 -17.52 18.96 -3.92
N GLU A 130 -16.87 18.83 -2.76
CA GLU A 130 -15.42 19.04 -2.64
C GLU A 130 -14.62 18.05 -3.48
N ILE A 131 -14.97 16.77 -3.43
CA ILE A 131 -14.32 15.73 -4.27
C ILE A 131 -14.56 16.00 -5.75
N LYS A 132 -15.78 16.36 -6.13
CA LYS A 132 -16.12 16.74 -7.50
C LYS A 132 -15.26 17.92 -7.97
N ALA A 133 -15.22 19.00 -7.19
CA ALA A 133 -14.40 20.17 -7.49
C ALA A 133 -12.90 19.82 -7.59
N PHE A 134 -12.41 18.94 -6.73
CA PHE A 134 -11.03 18.43 -6.79
C PHE A 134 -10.77 17.70 -8.11
N LEU A 135 -11.66 16.78 -8.50
CA LEU A 135 -11.53 16.00 -9.74
C LEU A 135 -11.58 16.88 -11.00
N GLU A 136 -12.43 17.89 -10.99
CA GLU A 136 -12.58 18.83 -12.13
C GLU A 136 -11.36 19.75 -12.27
N LYS A 137 -10.81 20.24 -11.14
CA LYS A 137 -9.71 21.22 -11.09
C LYS A 137 -8.31 20.57 -10.99
N SER A 138 -8.23 19.25 -10.89
CA SER A 138 -6.94 18.57 -10.79
C SER A 138 -6.04 18.90 -11.98
N LYS A 139 -4.78 19.25 -11.67
CA LYS A 139 -3.73 19.44 -12.68
C LYS A 139 -3.32 18.15 -13.37
N PHE A 140 -3.48 17.03 -12.66
CA PHE A 140 -3.23 15.71 -13.23
C PHE A 140 -4.37 15.33 -14.17
N GLU A 141 -4.04 15.01 -15.40
CA GLU A 141 -5.02 14.66 -16.45
C GLU A 141 -5.49 13.21 -16.31
N TRP A 142 -6.04 12.86 -15.13
CA TRP A 142 -6.45 11.50 -14.78
C TRP A 142 -7.46 10.89 -15.76
N TYR A 143 -8.23 11.72 -16.47
CA TYR A 143 -9.22 11.27 -17.45
C TYR A 143 -8.64 11.17 -18.86
N ASN A 144 -7.97 12.22 -19.32
CA ASN A 144 -7.56 12.34 -20.72
C ASN A 144 -6.40 11.41 -21.07
N TYR A 145 -5.46 11.23 -20.14
CA TYR A 145 -4.27 10.44 -20.37
C TYR A 145 -4.58 8.96 -20.63
N PRO A 146 -5.37 8.25 -19.79
CA PRO A 146 -5.73 6.86 -20.07
C PRO A 146 -6.56 6.71 -21.34
N LYS A 147 -7.39 7.72 -21.68
CA LYS A 147 -8.29 7.64 -22.80
C LYS A 147 -7.62 7.91 -24.14
N ASN A 148 -6.67 8.82 -24.18
CA ASN A 148 -6.01 9.24 -25.43
C ASN A 148 -4.77 8.40 -25.75
N GLN A 149 -4.05 7.92 -24.75
CA GLN A 149 -2.79 7.18 -24.91
C GLN A 149 -2.89 5.72 -24.47
N LEU A 150 -3.77 5.42 -23.50
CA LEU A 150 -4.06 4.10 -23.00
C LEU A 150 -5.55 3.81 -23.26
N THR A 151 -5.89 3.41 -24.49
CA THR A 151 -7.22 2.81 -24.72
C THR A 151 -7.37 1.61 -23.78
N CYS A 152 -8.63 1.23 -23.46
CA CYS A 152 -8.85 0.05 -22.61
C CYS A 152 -8.19 -1.21 -23.17
N GLU A 153 -8.08 -1.32 -24.49
CA GLU A 153 -7.34 -2.39 -25.17
C GLU A 153 -5.83 -2.23 -24.99
N THR A 154 -5.31 -1.01 -25.13
CA THR A 154 -3.88 -0.72 -24.95
C THR A 154 -3.47 -0.94 -23.49
N LEU A 155 -4.30 -0.56 -22.52
CA LEU A 155 -4.04 -0.86 -21.11
C LEU A 155 -4.07 -2.37 -20.86
N LYS A 156 -5.03 -3.07 -21.44
CA LYS A 156 -5.12 -4.53 -21.42
C LYS A 156 -3.88 -5.18 -22.04
N ASP A 157 -3.42 -4.67 -23.17
CA ASP A 157 -2.23 -5.16 -23.88
C ASP A 157 -0.94 -4.84 -23.11
N CYS A 158 -0.84 -3.64 -22.55
CA CYS A 158 0.26 -3.26 -21.66
C CYS A 158 0.29 -4.13 -20.41
N LEU A 159 -0.88 -4.38 -19.87
CA LEU A 159 -1.04 -5.25 -18.71
C LEU A 159 -0.87 -6.74 -19.09
N SER A 160 -1.07 -7.17 -20.34
CA SER A 160 -0.88 -8.54 -20.84
C SER A 160 0.52 -8.85 -21.38
N GLU A 161 1.49 -7.93 -21.19
CA GLU A 161 2.90 -8.08 -21.63
C GLU A 161 3.12 -8.01 -23.16
N LYS A 162 2.11 -7.70 -23.95
CA LYS A 162 2.22 -7.69 -25.42
C LYS A 162 2.84 -6.40 -25.98
N LYS A 163 2.84 -5.31 -25.23
CA LYS A 163 3.41 -4.02 -25.64
C LYS A 163 4.23 -3.36 -24.54
N ASP A 164 5.24 -2.63 -24.94
CA ASP A 164 6.04 -1.77 -24.06
C ASP A 164 5.25 -0.51 -23.73
N CYS A 165 4.93 -0.31 -22.44
CA CYS A 165 4.05 0.76 -21.99
C CYS A 165 4.83 1.84 -21.26
N LYS A 166 5.62 2.58 -22.03
CA LYS A 166 6.28 3.79 -21.55
C LYS A 166 5.26 4.74 -20.92
N ASP A 167 4.10 4.84 -21.53
CA ASP A 167 3.02 5.72 -21.11
C ASP A 167 2.37 5.30 -19.79
N LEU A 168 2.23 3.98 -19.52
CA LEU A 168 1.73 3.51 -18.22
C LEU A 168 2.72 3.83 -17.10
N ASN A 169 4.01 3.73 -17.37
CA ASN A 169 5.03 4.06 -16.40
C ASN A 169 5.02 5.56 -16.08
N GLN A 170 4.92 6.38 -17.11
CA GLN A 170 4.78 7.83 -17.00
C GLN A 170 3.50 8.19 -16.22
N TYR A 171 2.37 7.63 -16.61
CA TYR A 171 1.09 7.87 -15.95
C TYR A 171 1.10 7.50 -14.47
N PHE A 172 1.69 6.35 -14.08
CA PHE A 172 1.58 5.84 -12.72
C PHE A 172 2.70 6.33 -11.80
N PHE A 173 3.96 6.30 -12.25
CA PHE A 173 5.13 6.43 -11.37
C PHE A 173 5.86 7.78 -11.42
N GLU A 174 5.58 8.64 -12.38
CA GLU A 174 6.23 9.94 -12.42
C GLU A 174 5.81 10.83 -11.25
N LYS A 175 6.63 11.85 -10.97
CA LYS A 175 6.45 12.73 -9.80
C LYS A 175 5.07 13.39 -9.77
N ASP A 176 4.56 13.78 -10.95
CA ASP A 176 3.25 14.39 -11.13
C ASP A 176 2.22 13.39 -11.68
N GLY A 177 2.48 12.08 -11.53
CA GLY A 177 1.65 10.99 -11.99
C GLY A 177 0.56 10.59 -11.01
N PHE A 178 -0.01 9.40 -11.26
CA PHE A 178 -1.13 8.87 -10.49
C PHE A 178 -0.83 8.68 -9.00
N GLU A 179 0.41 8.34 -8.61
CA GLU A 179 0.81 8.24 -7.19
C GLU A 179 0.65 9.57 -6.45
N GLY A 180 1.07 10.68 -7.07
CA GLY A 180 0.91 12.04 -6.52
C GLY A 180 -0.57 12.41 -6.38
N PHE A 181 -1.33 12.21 -7.44
CA PHE A 181 -2.77 12.44 -7.47
C PHE A 181 -3.51 11.58 -6.42
N SER A 182 -3.18 10.29 -6.31
CA SER A 182 -3.75 9.38 -5.30
C SER A 182 -3.51 9.89 -3.88
N LYS A 183 -2.30 10.39 -3.60
CA LYS A 183 -1.97 10.96 -2.30
C LYS A 183 -2.82 12.18 -1.97
N GLU A 184 -3.05 13.07 -2.93
CA GLU A 184 -3.92 14.23 -2.77
C GLU A 184 -5.38 13.82 -2.56
N PHE A 185 -5.88 12.89 -3.38
CA PHE A 185 -7.24 12.36 -3.27
C PHE A 185 -7.50 11.75 -1.88
N TYR A 186 -6.63 10.86 -1.41
CA TYR A 186 -6.76 10.30 -0.07
C TYR A 186 -6.57 11.33 1.03
N SER A 187 -5.79 12.39 0.81
CA SER A 187 -5.66 13.48 1.76
C SER A 187 -6.99 14.21 1.96
N LYS A 188 -7.75 14.44 0.89
CA LYS A 188 -9.10 15.02 0.96
C LYS A 188 -10.05 14.15 1.78
N ILE A 189 -10.09 12.85 1.52
CA ILE A 189 -10.92 11.93 2.29
C ILE A 189 -10.49 11.92 3.77
N ASN A 190 -9.19 11.94 4.05
CA ASN A 190 -8.68 11.95 5.43
C ASN A 190 -9.01 13.24 6.18
N GLN A 191 -9.06 14.39 5.50
CA GLN A 191 -9.47 15.66 6.10
C GLN A 191 -10.94 15.63 6.52
N TRP A 192 -11.76 14.91 5.76
CA TRP A 192 -13.17 14.73 6.08
C TRP A 192 -13.37 13.63 7.15
N ASP A 193 -12.91 12.40 6.89
CA ASP A 193 -13.00 11.28 7.84
C ASP A 193 -11.94 10.20 7.56
N LEU A 194 -11.05 10.00 8.53
CA LEU A 194 -9.98 9.00 8.46
C LEU A 194 -10.51 7.57 8.40
N THR A 195 -11.62 7.30 9.08
CA THR A 195 -12.25 5.97 9.11
C THR A 195 -12.80 5.63 7.73
N LYS A 196 -13.47 6.59 7.09
CA LYS A 196 -14.04 6.42 5.74
C LYS A 196 -12.99 6.05 4.69
N ARG A 197 -11.81 6.66 4.77
CA ARG A 197 -10.70 6.24 3.88
C ARG A 197 -10.31 4.78 4.07
N MET A 198 -10.24 4.31 5.33
CA MET A 198 -9.87 2.91 5.60
C MET A 198 -10.95 1.94 5.13
N THR A 199 -12.22 2.25 5.40
CA THR A 199 -13.34 1.44 4.95
C THR A 199 -13.42 1.39 3.42
N LEU A 200 -13.23 2.53 2.75
CA LEU A 200 -13.17 2.58 1.28
C LEU A 200 -12.08 1.66 0.71
N THR A 201 -10.86 1.75 1.23
CA THR A 201 -9.77 0.90 0.75
C THR A 201 -10.00 -0.59 1.05
N HIS A 202 -10.61 -0.90 2.18
CA HIS A 202 -10.98 -2.26 2.55
C HIS A 202 -12.03 -2.84 1.59
N ASP A 203 -13.09 -2.09 1.32
CA ASP A 203 -14.17 -2.51 0.42
C ASP A 203 -13.70 -2.67 -1.02
N LEU A 204 -12.90 -1.72 -1.54
CA LEU A 204 -12.32 -1.83 -2.86
C LEU A 204 -11.47 -3.10 -3.00
N ALA A 205 -10.64 -3.38 -1.98
CA ALA A 205 -9.80 -4.57 -1.99
C ALA A 205 -10.63 -5.86 -1.96
N ASN A 206 -11.68 -5.93 -1.13
CA ASN A 206 -12.55 -7.09 -1.04
C ASN A 206 -13.33 -7.31 -2.34
N ASN A 207 -13.94 -6.26 -2.89
CA ASN A 207 -14.70 -6.36 -4.13
C ASN A 207 -13.81 -6.80 -5.31
N LEU A 208 -12.62 -6.24 -5.44
CA LEU A 208 -11.67 -6.64 -6.48
C LEU A 208 -11.23 -8.10 -6.34
N ARG A 209 -11.02 -8.59 -5.11
CA ARG A 209 -10.65 -9.99 -4.85
C ARG A 209 -11.82 -10.96 -5.01
N GLU A 210 -13.04 -10.51 -4.75
CA GLU A 210 -14.22 -11.37 -4.83
C GLU A 210 -14.85 -11.36 -6.23
N PHE A 211 -15.04 -10.19 -6.81
CA PHE A 211 -15.79 -10.00 -8.06
C PHE A 211 -14.93 -9.53 -9.24
N GLY A 212 -13.68 -9.16 -9.02
CA GLY A 212 -12.80 -8.57 -10.05
C GLY A 212 -13.17 -7.13 -10.44
N THR A 213 -14.13 -6.50 -9.74
CA THR A 213 -14.67 -5.16 -9.99
C THR A 213 -14.65 -4.33 -8.70
N VAL A 214 -14.66 -3.00 -8.81
CA VAL A 214 -14.62 -2.08 -7.64
C VAL A 214 -15.96 -1.99 -6.90
N LYS A 215 -17.05 -2.39 -7.56
CA LYS A 215 -18.40 -2.43 -6.98
C LYS A 215 -19.04 -3.78 -7.31
N SER A 216 -19.56 -4.46 -6.29
CA SER A 216 -20.35 -5.66 -6.51
C SER A 216 -21.75 -5.30 -6.99
N LEU A 217 -22.23 -5.98 -8.01
CA LEU A 217 -23.62 -5.96 -8.45
C LEU A 217 -24.33 -7.20 -7.90
N SER A 218 -25.66 -7.12 -7.75
CA SER A 218 -26.47 -8.24 -7.24
C SER A 218 -26.38 -9.51 -8.07
N SER A 219 -26.00 -9.39 -9.35
CA SER A 219 -25.81 -10.46 -10.33
C SER A 219 -24.40 -11.03 -10.36
N ASP A 220 -23.44 -10.40 -9.69
CA ASP A 220 -22.04 -10.81 -9.76
C ASP A 220 -21.82 -12.11 -9.00
N LYS A 221 -21.17 -13.06 -9.66
CA LYS A 221 -20.74 -14.31 -9.03
C LYS A 221 -19.32 -14.12 -8.52
N SER A 222 -19.07 -14.56 -7.29
CA SER A 222 -17.71 -14.66 -6.77
C SER A 222 -16.94 -15.71 -7.58
N ASP A 223 -15.70 -15.37 -7.95
CA ASP A 223 -14.78 -16.30 -8.63
C ASP A 223 -13.43 -16.23 -7.93
N LEU A 224 -12.92 -17.40 -7.55
CA LEU A 224 -11.63 -17.53 -6.85
C LEU A 224 -10.45 -16.94 -7.64
N ILE A 225 -10.53 -16.90 -8.97
CA ILE A 225 -9.49 -16.31 -9.81
C ILE A 225 -9.33 -14.80 -9.55
N ASN A 226 -10.39 -14.13 -9.13
CA ASN A 226 -10.38 -12.69 -8.85
C ASN A 226 -9.52 -12.31 -7.64
N ILE A 227 -9.19 -13.27 -6.76
CA ILE A 227 -8.31 -13.06 -5.60
C ILE A 227 -6.98 -12.42 -6.04
N TYR A 228 -6.51 -12.73 -7.22
CA TYR A 228 -5.25 -12.23 -7.75
C TYR A 228 -5.37 -10.92 -8.55
N THR A 229 -6.56 -10.33 -8.72
CA THR A 229 -6.77 -9.14 -9.54
C THR A 229 -5.83 -7.99 -9.18
N VAL A 230 -5.71 -7.68 -7.88
CA VAL A 230 -4.82 -6.60 -7.41
C VAL A 230 -3.36 -7.04 -7.51
N ALA A 231 -3.04 -8.28 -7.11
CA ALA A 231 -1.68 -8.81 -7.18
C ALA A 231 -1.16 -8.88 -8.62
N GLU A 232 -2.00 -9.25 -9.57
CA GLU A 232 -1.64 -9.23 -11.00
C GLU A 232 -1.39 -7.81 -11.51
N THR A 233 -2.23 -6.85 -11.13
CA THR A 233 -2.01 -5.45 -11.50
C THR A 233 -0.68 -4.93 -10.96
N ILE A 234 -0.38 -5.21 -9.68
CA ILE A 234 0.92 -4.89 -9.07
C ILE A 234 2.07 -5.56 -9.85
N ASN A 235 1.94 -6.85 -10.15
CA ASN A 235 2.94 -7.59 -10.94
C ASN A 235 3.20 -6.93 -12.30
N ARG A 236 2.16 -6.49 -12.98
CA ARG A 236 2.25 -5.80 -14.28
C ARG A 236 2.93 -4.44 -14.17
N LEU A 237 2.59 -3.65 -13.14
CA LEU A 237 3.25 -2.38 -12.84
C LEU A 237 4.75 -2.59 -12.54
N ILE A 238 5.11 -3.61 -11.76
CA ILE A 238 6.51 -3.99 -11.47
C ILE A 238 7.26 -4.34 -12.75
N LYS A 239 6.68 -5.16 -13.61
CA LYS A 239 7.30 -5.55 -14.89
C LYS A 239 7.49 -4.35 -15.81
N ASN A 240 6.49 -3.48 -15.88
CA ASN A 240 6.56 -2.26 -16.67
C ASN A 240 7.64 -1.31 -16.14
N TRP A 241 7.69 -1.09 -14.82
CA TRP A 241 8.76 -0.32 -14.18
C TRP A 241 10.15 -0.89 -14.52
N LYS A 242 10.34 -2.21 -14.35
CA LYS A 242 11.60 -2.87 -14.65
C LYS A 242 12.05 -2.68 -16.10
N ARG A 243 11.13 -2.80 -17.06
CA ARG A 243 11.42 -2.58 -18.48
C ARG A 243 11.85 -1.14 -18.76
N HIS A 244 11.16 -0.18 -18.14
CA HIS A 244 11.47 1.25 -18.31
C HIS A 244 12.84 1.62 -17.72
N GLN A 245 13.21 1.07 -16.56
CA GLN A 245 14.50 1.30 -15.93
C GLN A 245 15.66 0.58 -16.63
N GLY A 246 15.37 -0.42 -17.46
CA GLY A 246 16.39 -1.18 -18.18
C GLY A 246 17.27 -2.02 -17.27
N ARG A 247 18.60 -1.97 -17.49
CA ARG A 247 19.59 -2.78 -16.76
C ARG A 247 20.01 -2.21 -15.39
N VAL A 248 19.36 -1.17 -14.90
CA VAL A 248 19.66 -0.60 -13.58
C VAL A 248 19.15 -1.54 -12.49
N LYS A 249 19.78 -1.51 -11.31
CA LYS A 249 19.32 -2.26 -10.14
C LYS A 249 17.92 -1.80 -9.75
N ASN A 250 16.94 -2.69 -9.85
CA ASN A 250 15.55 -2.42 -9.59
C ASN A 250 15.14 -2.99 -8.23
N LYS A 251 14.86 -2.11 -7.28
CA LYS A 251 14.38 -2.47 -5.96
C LYS A 251 13.01 -1.87 -5.73
N ILE A 252 12.05 -2.69 -5.32
CA ILE A 252 10.65 -2.29 -5.13
C ILE A 252 10.20 -2.74 -3.75
N VAL A 253 9.46 -1.87 -3.07
CA VAL A 253 8.76 -2.21 -1.83
C VAL A 253 7.26 -2.03 -2.01
N ILE A 254 6.48 -3.06 -1.70
CA ILE A 254 5.01 -3.05 -1.74
C ILE A 254 4.50 -2.73 -0.33
N ASP A 255 3.82 -1.60 -0.16
CA ASP A 255 3.20 -1.16 1.10
C ASP A 255 1.67 -1.19 0.96
N SER A 256 0.94 -2.02 1.62
CA SER A 256 1.19 -3.17 2.48
C SER A 256 0.23 -4.31 2.07
N LEU A 257 0.75 -5.52 1.98
CA LEU A 257 -0.05 -6.70 1.66
C LEU A 257 -0.85 -7.15 2.89
N LYS A 258 -2.14 -7.44 2.70
CA LYS A 258 -3.05 -7.85 3.78
C LYS A 258 -3.77 -9.18 3.53
N ASN A 259 -3.52 -9.81 2.39
CA ASN A 259 -4.09 -11.11 2.04
C ASN A 259 -2.98 -12.11 1.75
N SER A 260 -3.05 -13.28 2.39
CA SER A 260 -1.97 -14.27 2.33
C SER A 260 -1.86 -14.96 0.97
N LEU A 261 -2.94 -15.06 0.20
CA LEU A 261 -2.91 -15.62 -1.15
C LEU A 261 -2.20 -14.66 -2.12
N GLU A 262 -2.43 -13.34 -2.00
CA GLU A 262 -1.66 -12.34 -2.75
C GLU A 262 -0.17 -12.39 -2.40
N LEU A 263 0.16 -12.57 -1.11
CA LEU A 263 1.55 -12.73 -0.67
C LEU A 263 2.18 -13.99 -1.28
N MET A 264 1.48 -15.11 -1.27
CA MET A 264 1.94 -16.36 -1.89
C MET A 264 2.13 -16.21 -3.39
N PHE A 265 1.20 -15.51 -4.09
CA PHE A 265 1.34 -15.19 -5.51
C PHE A 265 2.70 -14.54 -5.82
N PHE A 266 3.13 -13.55 -5.03
CA PHE A 266 4.43 -12.92 -5.24
C PHE A 266 5.62 -13.83 -4.89
N LYS A 267 5.49 -14.67 -3.86
CA LYS A 267 6.53 -15.65 -3.50
C LYS A 267 6.76 -16.67 -4.62
N GLU A 268 5.71 -17.10 -5.29
CA GLU A 268 5.82 -18.02 -6.44
C GLU A 268 6.32 -17.32 -7.71
N LYS A 269 5.90 -16.06 -7.92
CA LYS A 269 6.23 -15.31 -9.13
C LYS A 269 7.66 -14.82 -9.17
N TYR A 270 8.27 -14.52 -8.00
CA TYR A 270 9.56 -13.87 -7.90
C TYR A 270 10.51 -14.57 -6.93
N SER A 271 11.64 -15.07 -7.45
CA SER A 271 12.67 -15.74 -6.63
C SER A 271 13.36 -14.80 -5.62
N ALA A 272 13.32 -13.48 -5.84
CA ALA A 272 13.87 -12.46 -4.95
C ALA A 272 12.77 -11.59 -4.33
N PHE A 273 11.66 -12.21 -3.95
CA PHE A 273 10.61 -11.61 -3.15
C PHE A 273 10.80 -11.99 -1.68
N TYR A 274 10.87 -10.99 -0.82
CA TYR A 274 11.00 -11.15 0.62
C TYR A 274 9.85 -10.43 1.32
N THR A 275 9.36 -11.02 2.40
CA THR A 275 8.27 -10.45 3.19
C THR A 275 8.76 -10.04 4.57
N ILE A 276 8.38 -8.82 4.97
CA ILE A 276 8.68 -8.28 6.29
C ILE A 276 7.38 -7.99 7.01
N ALA A 277 7.16 -8.69 8.11
CA ALA A 277 6.06 -8.43 9.03
C ALA A 277 6.47 -7.37 10.05
N THR A 278 5.64 -6.35 10.21
CA THR A 278 5.82 -5.30 11.23
C THR A 278 4.87 -5.53 12.39
N ASN A 279 5.40 -5.49 13.60
CA ASN A 279 4.66 -5.70 14.82
C ASN A 279 4.87 -4.54 15.80
N LYS A 280 3.78 -4.17 16.49
CA LYS A 280 3.75 -3.26 17.63
C LYS A 280 2.74 -3.76 18.65
N SER A 281 2.95 -3.49 19.92
CA SER A 281 1.92 -3.70 20.93
C SER A 281 0.70 -2.83 20.63
N GLU A 282 -0.47 -3.22 21.13
CA GLU A 282 -1.70 -2.45 20.90
C GLU A 282 -1.60 -1.04 21.49
N ILE A 283 -1.02 -0.91 22.67
CA ILE A 283 -0.81 0.37 23.34
C ILE A 283 0.07 1.29 22.47
N GLU A 284 1.17 0.78 21.96
CA GLU A 284 2.07 1.54 21.10
C GLU A 284 1.44 1.87 19.74
N ARG A 285 0.59 0.98 19.19
CA ARG A 285 -0.17 1.25 17.96
C ARG A 285 -1.13 2.41 18.17
N LYS A 286 -1.92 2.39 19.26
CA LYS A 286 -2.85 3.48 19.62
C LYS A 286 -2.10 4.79 19.80
N SER A 287 -1.03 4.80 20.58
CA SER A 287 -0.20 6.00 20.80
C SER A 287 0.39 6.55 19.49
N TYR A 288 0.91 5.67 18.63
CA TYR A 288 1.45 6.06 17.34
C TYR A 288 0.39 6.66 16.42
N LEU A 289 -0.78 6.03 16.31
CA LEU A 289 -1.89 6.52 15.48
C LEU A 289 -2.39 7.86 16.00
N HIS A 290 -2.55 8.00 17.31
CA HIS A 290 -2.98 9.24 17.96
C HIS A 290 -2.02 10.41 17.64
N LYS A 291 -0.72 10.22 17.90
CA LYS A 291 0.30 11.23 17.56
C LYS A 291 0.28 11.59 16.07
N ARG A 292 0.15 10.59 15.19
CA ARG A 292 0.12 10.80 13.75
C ARG A 292 -1.08 11.62 13.29
N ILE A 293 -2.26 11.36 13.86
CA ILE A 293 -3.48 12.09 13.56
C ILE A 293 -3.34 13.53 14.04
N GLN A 294 -2.95 13.73 15.30
CA GLN A 294 -2.76 15.06 15.85
C GLN A 294 -1.72 15.88 15.08
N THR A 295 -0.58 15.28 14.69
CA THR A 295 0.43 16.01 13.93
C THR A 295 -0.05 16.44 12.54
N LYS A 296 -0.88 15.60 11.87
CA LYS A 296 -1.29 15.86 10.50
C LYS A 296 -2.60 16.61 10.36
N PHE A 297 -3.48 16.51 11.33
CA PHE A 297 -4.87 16.97 11.28
C PHE A 297 -5.29 17.74 12.53
N SER A 298 -4.35 18.36 13.25
CA SER A 298 -4.61 19.16 14.45
C SER A 298 -5.58 20.32 14.22
N SER A 299 -5.66 20.83 12.99
CA SER A 299 -6.64 21.85 12.60
C SER A 299 -8.02 21.30 12.27
N THR A 300 -8.16 19.99 12.11
CA THR A 300 -9.41 19.34 11.66
C THR A 300 -10.08 18.55 12.77
N TYR A 301 -9.29 17.89 13.63
CA TYR A 301 -9.79 17.02 14.68
C TYR A 301 -9.35 17.46 16.07
N ASP A 302 -10.30 17.57 16.98
CA ASP A 302 -10.04 17.72 18.42
C ASP A 302 -9.55 16.39 19.02
N GLU A 303 -9.27 16.41 20.33
CA GLU A 303 -8.73 15.25 21.06
C GLU A 303 -9.73 14.09 21.10
N ASP A 304 -11.02 14.39 21.34
CA ASP A 304 -12.06 13.36 21.48
C ASP A 304 -12.36 12.72 20.12
N THR A 305 -12.49 13.51 19.06
CA THR A 305 -12.64 13.02 17.68
C THR A 305 -11.44 12.17 17.27
N THR A 306 -10.23 12.60 17.62
CA THR A 306 -9.01 11.82 17.38
C THR A 306 -9.05 10.46 18.06
N ARG A 307 -9.50 10.38 19.31
CA ARG A 307 -9.68 9.11 20.04
C ARG A 307 -10.66 8.19 19.34
N VAL A 308 -11.83 8.71 18.96
CA VAL A 308 -12.86 7.93 18.25
C VAL A 308 -12.29 7.35 16.95
N HIS A 309 -11.60 8.15 16.15
CA HIS A 309 -10.97 7.67 14.93
C HIS A 309 -9.91 6.58 15.19
N VAL A 310 -9.06 6.76 16.21
CA VAL A 310 -8.07 5.75 16.59
C VAL A 310 -8.72 4.43 16.97
N ASP A 311 -9.76 4.47 17.83
CA ASP A 311 -10.47 3.26 18.27
C ASP A 311 -11.16 2.55 17.09
N ASN A 312 -11.79 3.29 16.20
CA ASN A 312 -12.40 2.72 14.98
C ASN A 312 -11.34 2.09 14.05
N MET A 313 -10.20 2.75 13.88
CA MET A 313 -9.09 2.19 13.09
C MET A 313 -8.52 0.91 13.70
N ILE A 314 -8.43 0.83 15.03
CA ILE A 314 -7.98 -0.38 15.73
C ILE A 314 -9.00 -1.50 15.58
N LYS A 315 -10.30 -1.23 15.78
CA LYS A 315 -11.38 -2.22 15.60
C LYS A 315 -11.38 -2.81 14.18
N LEU A 316 -11.28 -1.95 13.15
CA LEU A 316 -11.19 -2.40 11.76
C LEU A 316 -9.93 -3.25 11.53
N SER A 317 -8.78 -2.80 12.04
CA SER A 317 -7.52 -3.55 11.91
C SER A 317 -7.55 -4.91 12.62
N ASP A 318 -8.28 -5.02 13.72
CA ASP A 318 -8.41 -6.30 14.45
C ASP A 318 -9.40 -7.24 13.75
N SER A 319 -10.42 -6.73 13.07
CA SER A 319 -11.27 -7.55 12.20
C SER A 319 -10.52 -8.09 10.98
N GLU A 320 -9.62 -7.29 10.39
CA GLU A 320 -8.72 -7.71 9.30
C GLU A 320 -7.69 -8.76 9.74
N TYR A 321 -7.35 -8.81 11.05
CA TYR A 321 -6.30 -9.69 11.56
C TYR A 321 -6.70 -11.15 11.54
N LYS A 322 -7.90 -11.46 12.05
CA LYS A 322 -8.34 -12.86 12.25
C LYS A 322 -8.93 -13.52 11.01
N GLY A 323 -9.16 -12.78 9.93
CA GLY A 323 -9.75 -13.33 8.73
C GLY A 323 -11.04 -14.10 9.03
N SER A 324 -11.96 -13.50 9.79
CA SER A 324 -13.17 -14.18 10.31
C SER A 324 -14.04 -14.83 9.24
N GLU A 325 -13.85 -14.45 8.00
CA GLU A 325 -14.55 -14.97 6.82
C GLU A 325 -13.79 -16.09 6.09
N VAL A 326 -12.47 -16.21 6.30
CA VAL A 326 -11.65 -17.30 5.74
C VAL A 326 -12.15 -18.66 6.23
N ASN A 327 -12.57 -18.74 7.49
CA ASN A 327 -13.16 -19.96 8.07
C ASN A 327 -14.51 -20.34 7.45
N ARG A 328 -15.14 -19.45 6.67
CA ARG A 328 -16.37 -19.66 5.92
C ARG A 328 -16.12 -19.91 4.43
N GLY A 329 -14.85 -20.08 4.04
CA GLY A 329 -14.46 -20.26 2.63
C GLY A 329 -14.41 -18.97 1.82
N ASN A 330 -14.53 -17.80 2.46
CA ASN A 330 -14.39 -16.51 1.80
C ASN A 330 -12.92 -16.03 1.90
N PHE A 331 -12.16 -16.22 0.83
CA PHE A 331 -10.74 -15.88 0.74
C PHE A 331 -10.48 -14.44 0.25
N SER A 332 -11.52 -13.67 -0.03
CA SER A 332 -11.40 -12.27 -0.50
C SER A 332 -11.04 -11.30 0.63
N SER A 333 -11.38 -11.63 1.87
CA SER A 333 -11.11 -10.79 3.04
C SER A 333 -9.62 -10.74 3.39
N PRO A 334 -9.17 -9.68 4.08
CA PRO A 334 -7.83 -9.65 4.69
C PRO A 334 -7.64 -10.77 5.71
N ASP A 335 -6.42 -11.30 5.79
CA ASP A 335 -5.99 -12.32 6.74
C ASP A 335 -4.56 -12.04 7.22
N ILE A 336 -4.39 -10.91 7.88
CA ILE A 336 -3.09 -10.38 8.29
C ILE A 336 -2.32 -11.36 9.18
N GLU A 337 -2.99 -12.17 10.00
CA GLU A 337 -2.36 -13.19 10.81
C GLU A 337 -1.58 -14.18 9.97
N ASN A 338 -2.20 -14.73 8.93
CA ASN A 338 -1.54 -15.64 7.99
C ASN A 338 -0.42 -14.95 7.19
N CYS A 339 -0.60 -13.67 6.84
CA CYS A 339 0.47 -12.89 6.21
C CYS A 339 1.69 -12.78 7.12
N ILE A 340 1.49 -12.49 8.41
CA ILE A 340 2.57 -12.40 9.40
C ILE A 340 3.25 -13.76 9.56
N GLN A 341 2.49 -14.85 9.75
CA GLN A 341 3.04 -16.20 9.90
C GLN A 341 3.88 -16.65 8.70
N LYS A 342 3.50 -16.25 7.49
CA LYS A 342 4.20 -16.58 6.24
C LYS A 342 5.34 -15.62 5.89
N SER A 343 5.61 -14.62 6.74
CA SER A 343 6.66 -13.63 6.48
C SER A 343 8.05 -14.17 6.77
N ASP A 344 9.02 -13.75 5.96
CA ASP A 344 10.42 -14.19 6.06
C ASP A 344 11.16 -13.49 7.21
N TYR A 345 10.76 -12.24 7.53
CA TYR A 345 11.36 -11.42 8.58
C TYR A 345 10.29 -10.75 9.43
N HIS A 346 10.59 -10.60 10.73
CA HIS A 346 9.73 -9.93 11.70
C HIS A 346 10.45 -8.76 12.34
N ILE A 347 9.84 -7.57 12.30
CA ILE A 347 10.35 -6.36 12.93
C ILE A 347 9.39 -5.93 14.03
N PHE A 348 9.90 -5.79 15.24
CA PHE A 348 9.18 -5.23 16.36
C PHE A 348 9.62 -3.78 16.57
N PHE A 349 8.67 -2.86 16.45
CA PHE A 349 8.89 -1.47 16.82
C PHE A 349 8.48 -1.27 18.27
N SER A 350 9.41 -0.92 19.13
CA SER A 350 9.15 -0.42 20.47
C SER A 350 9.62 1.04 20.56
N GLU A 351 8.72 1.95 20.94
CA GLU A 351 9.08 3.34 21.24
C GLU A 351 9.60 3.49 22.68
N TYR A 352 9.36 2.49 23.53
CA TYR A 352 9.88 2.38 24.88
C TYR A 352 11.17 1.56 24.92
N ALA A 353 12.11 1.82 24.05
CA ALA A 353 13.49 1.47 24.33
C ALA A 353 13.92 2.39 25.47
N ASP A 354 13.98 1.84 26.66
CA ASP A 354 14.46 2.52 27.85
C ASP A 354 15.70 3.34 27.49
N LYS A 355 15.72 4.64 27.86
CA LYS A 355 16.87 5.53 27.65
C LYS A 355 18.14 4.99 28.33
N LYS A 356 18.04 3.93 29.15
CA LYS A 356 19.13 3.22 29.83
C LYS A 356 19.55 1.91 29.18
N SER A 357 18.75 1.34 28.30
CA SER A 357 19.13 0.15 27.51
C SER A 357 18.81 0.41 26.06
N GLN A 358 19.71 1.01 25.33
CA GLN A 358 19.72 1.04 23.87
C GLN A 358 19.91 -0.38 23.27
N LYS A 359 19.66 -1.43 24.05
CA LYS A 359 19.64 -2.81 23.59
C LYS A 359 18.32 -3.09 22.90
N VAL A 360 18.37 -3.11 21.58
CA VAL A 360 17.34 -3.79 20.79
C VAL A 360 17.28 -5.24 21.25
N LYS A 361 16.28 -5.58 22.07
CA LYS A 361 16.01 -6.99 22.40
C LYS A 361 15.51 -7.66 21.14
N ARG A 362 16.43 -8.24 20.40
CA ARG A 362 16.12 -9.24 19.39
C ARG A 362 15.63 -10.49 20.11
N LYS A 363 14.36 -10.80 20.07
CA LYS A 363 13.90 -12.17 20.17
C LYS A 363 13.84 -12.71 18.75
N SER A 364 14.88 -13.41 18.35
CA SER A 364 14.78 -14.42 17.31
C SER A 364 13.90 -15.54 17.84
N ILE A 365 12.83 -15.86 17.13
CA ILE A 365 12.14 -17.15 17.23
C ILE A 365 12.81 -18.07 16.23
#